data_331ca9bfd9294516cb9d8b9ea0e27f49
#
_entry.id   331ca9bfd9294516cb9d8b9ea0e27f49
#
_cell.length_a   1.000
_cell.length_b   1.000
_cell.length_c   1.000
_cell.angle_alpha   90.00
_cell.angle_beta   90.00
_cell.angle_gamma   90.00
#
_symmetry.space_group_name_H-M   'P 1'
#
loop_
_entity.id
_entity.type
_entity.pdbx_description
1 polymer ?
#
loop_
_entity_poly.entity_id
_entity_poly.type
_entity_poly.pdbx_seq_one_letter_code
_entity_poly.pdbx_strand_id
1 'polypeptide(L)'
;MSDTGALHESWATLWEAIADAQPDALAVVIGTQEMTWREYDDRAARLAGAFTAAGVGRGTKVAQLMFNCPEYMESVYAAFKVQASPVNVNYRYQAAEIAYVCDNAGAEVLVFHGAHADRVATARADGLMPSVRLLLQVDDGHSLIDGARWYHDVIAEAEPAPRIDRSGDDELLLYTGGTTGMPKGVIWPHHELFGALAFPGYMAAGLDVPTTIDAVAGTAAAIRGSGHSPVMLCAPPLMHGTALFLAMSAFVMGGTVVLLGGRSFDADELWDLVERYQVTQISLVGDAFARPMTAALAARAEAGSPRNLASLQRIASTGATLSADQKRALAAHAPNLMILDMIGASEGGPFGVSATMPGDEPTDTAVFTAPPNVVTLDPDTHEVIPRGSDTPGMLAVSGPMPAGYLGDPDKTARTFPVIDGVRYTVPGDFATIATDGTVTLLGRGSVCINSGGEKIYPEEVEVAAREHPDVIDAIAVGVPHERFGQTVTLVCSTRAPVDPDAIIDTVKERIAHYKAPRQIVFVDEVYRAPNGKLDYRWATDTAIAALAGS
;
A
#
# COMPACT_ATOMS: atom_id res chain seq x y z
N MET A 1 -4.00 -2.32 -31.13
CA MET A 1 -3.20 -1.45 -30.28
C MET A 1 -3.71 -0.05 -30.55
N SER A 2 -4.62 0.45 -29.73
CA SER A 2 -5.05 1.85 -29.79
C SER A 2 -3.99 2.66 -29.05
N ASP A 3 -3.31 3.53 -29.75
CA ASP A 3 -2.52 4.62 -29.21
C ASP A 3 -3.51 5.47 -28.36
N THR A 4 -3.56 5.23 -27.07
CA THR A 4 -4.53 5.86 -26.15
C THR A 4 -4.17 7.30 -25.84
N GLY A 5 -3.15 7.91 -26.52
CA GLY A 5 -2.67 9.26 -26.22
C GLY A 5 -2.20 9.42 -24.75
N ALA A 6 -1.90 8.31 -24.08
CA ALA A 6 -1.42 8.33 -22.70
C ALA A 6 -0.02 8.95 -22.64
N LEU A 7 0.23 9.74 -21.60
CA LEU A 7 1.52 10.39 -21.38
C LEU A 7 2.62 9.33 -21.11
N HIS A 8 3.64 9.29 -21.98
CA HIS A 8 4.74 8.34 -21.91
C HIS A 8 6.02 9.01 -21.44
N GLU A 9 6.00 9.48 -20.17
CA GLU A 9 7.07 10.28 -19.58
C GLU A 9 7.56 9.72 -18.26
N SER A 10 8.79 10.08 -17.89
CA SER A 10 9.34 9.77 -16.58
C SER A 10 8.71 10.65 -15.49
N TRP A 11 8.48 10.08 -14.31
CA TRP A 11 8.02 10.83 -13.12
C TRP A 11 8.93 12.01 -12.78
N ALA A 12 10.25 11.91 -13.00
CA ALA A 12 11.16 13.03 -12.80
C ALA A 12 10.81 14.21 -13.72
N THR A 13 10.51 13.97 -15.00
CA THR A 13 10.12 15.01 -15.95
C THR A 13 8.82 15.70 -15.53
N LEU A 14 7.84 14.92 -15.03
CA LEU A 14 6.57 15.44 -14.51
C LEU A 14 6.79 16.34 -13.31
N TRP A 15 7.57 15.90 -12.33
CA TRP A 15 7.82 16.65 -11.11
C TRP A 15 8.69 17.89 -11.34
N GLU A 16 9.64 17.84 -12.26
CA GLU A 16 10.41 19.02 -12.71
C GLU A 16 9.49 20.09 -13.30
N ALA A 17 8.55 19.71 -14.16
CA ALA A 17 7.59 20.62 -14.76
C ALA A 17 6.65 21.26 -13.70
N ILE A 18 6.25 20.50 -12.69
CA ILE A 18 5.45 21.00 -11.56
C ILE A 18 6.28 21.96 -10.69
N ALA A 19 7.54 21.61 -10.40
CA ALA A 19 8.45 22.47 -9.64
C ALA A 19 8.69 23.81 -10.33
N ASP A 20 8.79 23.83 -11.67
CA ASP A 20 8.90 25.04 -12.46
C ASP A 20 7.61 25.89 -12.43
N ALA A 21 6.45 25.24 -12.47
CA ALA A 21 5.16 25.92 -12.50
C ALA A 21 4.76 26.51 -11.13
N GLN A 22 5.20 25.89 -10.03
CA GLN A 22 4.81 26.31 -8.68
C GLN A 22 5.95 26.16 -7.64
N PRO A 23 7.13 26.79 -7.87
CA PRO A 23 8.35 26.55 -7.10
C PRO A 23 8.21 26.83 -5.60
N ASP A 24 7.40 27.80 -5.22
CA ASP A 24 7.24 28.24 -3.83
C ASP A 24 6.07 27.54 -3.11
N ALA A 25 5.40 26.59 -3.77
CA ALA A 25 4.41 25.74 -3.13
C ALA A 25 5.08 24.67 -2.26
N LEU A 26 4.43 24.26 -1.16
CA LEU A 26 4.89 23.13 -0.36
C LEU A 26 4.80 21.84 -1.18
N ALA A 27 5.88 21.05 -1.17
CA ALA A 27 5.93 19.70 -1.71
C ALA A 27 5.88 18.66 -0.60
N VAL A 28 6.79 18.73 0.37
CA VAL A 28 6.90 17.76 1.46
C VAL A 28 6.87 18.46 2.81
N VAL A 29 6.14 17.87 3.73
CA VAL A 29 6.09 18.30 5.14
C VAL A 29 6.33 17.08 6.02
N ILE A 30 7.15 17.21 7.06
CA ILE A 30 7.29 16.22 8.13
C ILE A 30 7.29 16.90 9.49
N GLY A 31 6.32 16.59 10.33
CA GLY A 31 6.12 17.30 11.59
C GLY A 31 6.00 18.81 11.37
N THR A 32 7.05 19.56 11.68
CA THR A 32 7.10 21.02 11.48
C THR A 32 8.07 21.47 10.40
N GLN A 33 8.78 20.55 9.78
CA GLN A 33 9.71 20.86 8.69
C GLN A 33 8.94 20.93 7.37
N GLU A 34 9.16 21.99 6.64
CA GLU A 34 8.50 22.28 5.38
C GLU A 34 9.54 22.33 4.27
N MET A 35 9.20 21.81 3.11
CA MET A 35 10.01 21.82 1.91
C MET A 35 9.16 22.24 0.72
N THR A 36 9.58 23.28 0.03
CA THR A 36 8.94 23.75 -1.20
C THR A 36 9.29 22.86 -2.39
N TRP A 37 8.53 22.96 -3.49
CA TRP A 37 8.84 22.27 -4.74
C TRP A 37 10.23 22.61 -5.28
N ARG A 38 10.65 23.87 -5.16
CA ARG A 38 12.00 24.32 -5.52
C ARG A 38 13.08 23.62 -4.69
N GLU A 39 12.92 23.59 -3.38
CA GLU A 39 13.87 22.93 -2.47
C GLU A 39 13.92 21.44 -2.69
N TYR A 40 12.76 20.80 -2.89
CA TYR A 40 12.64 19.36 -3.18
C TYR A 40 13.34 19.02 -4.51
N ASP A 41 13.14 19.83 -5.57
CA ASP A 41 13.78 19.64 -6.86
C ASP A 41 15.31 19.84 -6.79
N ASP A 42 15.79 20.90 -6.11
CA ASP A 42 17.23 21.18 -5.94
C ASP A 42 17.93 20.07 -5.14
N ARG A 43 17.36 19.66 -4.01
CA ARG A 43 17.93 18.60 -3.18
C ARG A 43 17.98 17.25 -3.92
N ALA A 44 16.92 16.90 -4.62
CA ALA A 44 16.89 15.71 -5.46
C ALA A 44 17.89 15.80 -6.63
N ALA A 45 18.07 16.99 -7.23
CA ALA A 45 19.05 17.19 -8.31
C ALA A 45 20.50 17.08 -7.79
N ARG A 46 20.80 17.58 -6.59
CA ARG A 46 22.12 17.42 -5.95
C ARG A 46 22.40 15.95 -5.60
N LEU A 47 21.42 15.26 -5.03
CA LEU A 47 21.57 13.82 -4.78
C LEU A 47 21.75 13.04 -6.08
N ALA A 48 21.03 13.40 -7.14
CA ALA A 48 21.22 12.83 -8.49
C ALA A 48 22.62 13.10 -9.04
N GLY A 49 23.20 14.28 -8.77
CA GLY A 49 24.59 14.59 -9.09
C GLY A 49 25.59 13.69 -8.36
N ALA A 50 25.36 13.45 -7.07
CA ALA A 50 26.16 12.51 -6.30
C ALA A 50 26.03 11.07 -6.84
N PHE A 51 24.83 10.66 -7.22
CA PHE A 51 24.59 9.36 -7.87
C PHE A 51 25.36 9.25 -9.18
N THR A 52 25.27 10.24 -10.05
CA THR A 52 26.01 10.29 -11.31
C THR A 52 27.53 10.23 -11.09
N ALA A 53 28.06 10.99 -10.12
CA ALA A 53 29.48 10.97 -9.77
C ALA A 53 29.95 9.59 -9.25
N ALA A 54 29.04 8.86 -8.60
CA ALA A 54 29.26 7.47 -8.20
C ALA A 54 28.99 6.45 -9.33
N GLY A 55 28.70 6.89 -10.55
CA GLY A 55 28.41 6.03 -11.71
C GLY A 55 27.02 5.38 -11.68
N VAL A 56 26.09 5.90 -10.87
CA VAL A 56 24.67 5.48 -10.83
C VAL A 56 23.93 6.17 -11.96
N GLY A 57 23.15 5.41 -12.71
CA GLY A 57 22.41 5.90 -13.86
C GLY A 57 21.40 4.87 -14.35
N ARG A 58 21.09 4.91 -15.63
CA ARG A 58 20.09 4.04 -16.24
C ARG A 58 20.35 2.57 -15.92
N GLY A 59 19.30 1.90 -15.42
CA GLY A 59 19.33 0.46 -15.11
C GLY A 59 19.92 0.12 -13.74
N THR A 60 20.53 1.09 -13.02
CA THR A 60 20.99 0.86 -11.64
C THR A 60 19.82 0.90 -10.65
N LYS A 61 20.01 0.34 -9.46
CA LYS A 61 18.99 0.27 -8.42
C LYS A 61 19.44 1.00 -7.16
N VAL A 62 18.53 1.81 -6.59
CA VAL A 62 18.73 2.59 -5.35
C VAL A 62 17.81 2.04 -4.28
N ALA A 63 18.36 1.28 -3.33
CA ALA A 63 17.60 0.71 -2.23
C ALA A 63 17.38 1.74 -1.11
N GLN A 64 16.19 1.70 -0.49
CA GLN A 64 15.73 2.66 0.50
C GLN A 64 15.25 1.93 1.76
N LEU A 65 16.05 1.98 2.82
CA LEU A 65 15.79 1.37 4.12
C LEU A 65 15.56 2.46 5.17
N MET A 66 14.40 3.10 5.09
CA MET A 66 14.10 4.28 5.90
C MET A 66 12.69 4.23 6.49
N PHE A 67 12.49 4.93 7.61
CA PHE A 67 11.17 5.36 8.06
C PHE A 67 10.63 6.45 7.12
N ASN A 68 9.39 6.91 7.35
CA ASN A 68 8.87 8.07 6.63
C ASN A 68 9.76 9.28 6.95
N CYS A 69 10.29 9.91 5.91
CA CYS A 69 11.14 11.09 6.00
C CYS A 69 11.21 11.78 4.63
N PRO A 70 11.62 13.06 4.57
CA PRO A 70 11.82 13.75 3.30
C PRO A 70 12.86 13.06 2.42
N GLU A 71 13.93 12.52 3.02
CA GLU A 71 15.01 11.82 2.33
C GLU A 71 14.52 10.58 1.56
N TYR A 72 13.42 9.95 2.02
CA TYR A 72 12.79 8.86 1.28
C TYR A 72 12.29 9.37 -0.08
N MET A 73 11.51 10.44 -0.08
CA MET A 73 10.96 11.03 -1.30
C MET A 73 12.04 11.68 -2.16
N GLU A 74 13.03 12.34 -1.55
CA GLU A 74 14.20 12.92 -2.24
C GLU A 74 14.98 11.83 -2.99
N SER A 75 15.23 10.68 -2.34
CA SER A 75 15.98 9.57 -2.95
C SER A 75 15.21 8.86 -4.06
N VAL A 76 13.88 8.77 -3.96
CA VAL A 76 13.01 8.32 -5.07
C VAL A 76 13.15 9.26 -6.26
N TYR A 77 13.03 10.57 -6.02
CA TYR A 77 13.10 11.56 -7.08
C TYR A 77 14.50 11.62 -7.71
N ALA A 78 15.56 11.58 -6.90
CA ALA A 78 16.94 11.57 -7.39
C ALA A 78 17.23 10.32 -8.25
N ALA A 79 16.72 9.14 -7.85
CA ALA A 79 16.82 7.93 -8.65
C ALA A 79 16.14 8.11 -10.02
N PHE A 80 14.91 8.64 -10.04
CA PHE A 80 14.22 8.95 -11.29
C PHE A 80 14.97 9.96 -12.16
N LYS A 81 15.61 11.00 -11.55
CA LYS A 81 16.39 12.01 -12.30
C LYS A 81 17.53 11.41 -13.10
N VAL A 82 18.15 10.33 -12.62
CA VAL A 82 19.27 9.63 -13.29
C VAL A 82 18.84 8.33 -13.99
N GLN A 83 17.54 8.10 -14.17
CA GLN A 83 16.98 6.87 -14.76
C GLN A 83 17.37 5.59 -14.00
N ALA A 84 17.64 5.69 -12.70
CA ALA A 84 17.79 4.57 -11.80
C ALA A 84 16.43 4.17 -11.20
N SER A 85 16.28 2.91 -10.82
CA SER A 85 15.05 2.43 -10.20
C SER A 85 15.15 2.49 -8.67
N PRO A 86 14.28 3.22 -7.97
CA PRO A 86 14.17 3.12 -6.52
C PRO A 86 13.61 1.75 -6.12
N VAL A 87 14.08 1.23 -4.98
CA VAL A 87 13.73 -0.08 -4.43
C VAL A 87 13.40 0.08 -2.94
N ASN A 88 12.17 -0.18 -2.56
CA ASN A 88 11.79 -0.16 -1.15
C ASN A 88 12.37 -1.36 -0.40
N VAL A 89 12.95 -1.11 0.77
CA VAL A 89 13.38 -2.15 1.72
C VAL A 89 12.57 -1.98 3.01
N ASN A 90 11.95 -3.05 3.47
CA ASN A 90 11.16 -2.98 4.70
C ASN A 90 12.10 -2.76 5.90
N TYR A 91 11.92 -1.66 6.63
CA TYR A 91 12.75 -1.28 7.77
C TYR A 91 12.66 -2.26 8.96
N ARG A 92 11.75 -3.24 8.91
CA ARG A 92 11.63 -4.31 9.93
C ARG A 92 12.47 -5.54 9.61
N TYR A 93 13.02 -5.62 8.39
CA TYR A 93 13.88 -6.73 7.97
C TYR A 93 15.16 -6.81 8.78
N GLN A 94 15.60 -8.04 9.03
CA GLN A 94 16.90 -8.34 9.62
C GLN A 94 18.01 -8.27 8.56
N ALA A 95 19.27 -8.35 8.99
CA ALA A 95 20.43 -8.22 8.10
C ALA A 95 20.36 -9.12 6.85
N ALA A 96 20.00 -10.38 7.00
CA ALA A 96 19.87 -11.33 5.89
C ALA A 96 18.76 -10.98 4.89
N GLU A 97 17.62 -10.45 5.37
CA GLU A 97 16.50 -10.04 4.53
C GLU A 97 16.81 -8.73 3.78
N ILE A 98 17.47 -7.77 4.45
CA ILE A 98 17.97 -6.54 3.83
C ILE A 98 18.96 -6.91 2.69
N ALA A 99 19.90 -7.78 3.00
CA ALA A 99 20.88 -8.26 2.05
C ALA A 99 20.22 -8.96 0.85
N TYR A 100 19.23 -9.82 1.11
CA TYR A 100 18.49 -10.49 0.06
C TYR A 100 17.82 -9.51 -0.91
N VAL A 101 17.13 -8.47 -0.39
CA VAL A 101 16.48 -7.48 -1.27
C VAL A 101 17.50 -6.71 -2.09
N CYS A 102 18.61 -6.27 -1.47
CA CYS A 102 19.68 -5.56 -2.16
C CYS A 102 20.34 -6.41 -3.24
N ASP A 103 20.64 -7.68 -2.95
CA ASP A 103 21.29 -8.60 -3.88
C ASP A 103 20.33 -9.00 -5.02
N ASN A 104 19.10 -9.39 -4.69
CA ASN A 104 18.07 -9.76 -5.68
C ASN A 104 17.72 -8.60 -6.63
N ALA A 105 17.68 -7.37 -6.12
CA ALA A 105 17.50 -6.17 -6.94
C ALA A 105 18.76 -5.81 -7.75
N GLY A 106 19.95 -6.28 -7.34
CA GLY A 106 21.22 -5.78 -7.83
C GLY A 106 21.42 -4.31 -7.44
N ALA A 107 21.02 -3.92 -6.22
CA ALA A 107 21.12 -2.56 -5.76
C ALA A 107 22.59 -2.12 -5.62
N GLU A 108 22.92 -0.95 -6.18
CA GLU A 108 24.26 -0.38 -6.13
C GLU A 108 24.38 0.74 -5.08
N VAL A 109 23.27 1.29 -4.67
CA VAL A 109 23.15 2.31 -3.63
C VAL A 109 22.20 1.80 -2.55
N LEU A 110 22.54 2.06 -1.27
CA LEU A 110 21.63 1.90 -0.15
C LEU A 110 21.57 3.21 0.64
N VAL A 111 20.37 3.81 0.69
CA VAL A 111 20.04 4.93 1.56
C VAL A 111 19.33 4.39 2.79
N PHE A 112 19.78 4.71 3.99
CA PHE A 112 19.22 4.12 5.21
C PHE A 112 19.31 5.05 6.42
N HIS A 113 18.36 4.92 7.35
CA HIS A 113 18.44 5.58 8.66
C HIS A 113 19.49 4.91 9.56
N GLY A 114 20.15 5.70 10.39
CA GLY A 114 21.11 5.24 11.39
C GLY A 114 20.56 4.18 12.34
N ALA A 115 19.25 4.21 12.64
CA ALA A 115 18.57 3.17 13.41
C ALA A 115 18.69 1.75 12.81
N HIS A 116 19.09 1.64 11.55
CA HIS A 116 19.30 0.37 10.85
C HIS A 116 20.78 0.04 10.65
N ALA A 117 21.67 0.91 11.15
CA ALA A 117 23.12 0.86 10.95
C ALA A 117 23.74 -0.50 11.32
N ASP A 118 23.40 -1.06 12.48
CA ASP A 118 23.95 -2.35 12.93
C ASP A 118 23.59 -3.50 11.99
N ARG A 119 22.34 -3.51 11.49
CA ARG A 119 21.88 -4.55 10.53
C ARG A 119 22.56 -4.41 9.17
N VAL A 120 22.75 -3.17 8.70
CA VAL A 120 23.49 -2.88 7.46
C VAL A 120 24.97 -3.25 7.60
N ALA A 121 25.61 -2.90 8.73
CA ALA A 121 26.99 -3.26 9.02
C ALA A 121 27.18 -4.78 9.08
N THR A 122 26.27 -5.51 9.74
CA THR A 122 26.27 -6.97 9.80
C THR A 122 26.18 -7.58 8.40
N ALA A 123 25.19 -7.17 7.59
CA ALA A 123 25.02 -7.68 6.23
C ALA A 123 26.27 -7.43 5.35
N ARG A 124 26.93 -6.29 5.53
CA ARG A 124 28.21 -5.98 4.83
C ARG A 124 29.36 -6.84 5.29
N ALA A 125 29.55 -6.99 6.61
CA ALA A 125 30.60 -7.80 7.19
C ALA A 125 30.54 -9.26 6.73
N ASP A 126 29.31 -9.77 6.55
CA ASP A 126 29.04 -11.12 6.04
C ASP A 126 29.19 -11.22 4.50
N GLY A 127 29.51 -10.10 3.80
CA GLY A 127 29.69 -10.08 2.35
C GLY A 127 28.39 -10.28 1.54
N LEU A 128 27.22 -10.06 2.14
CA LEU A 128 25.92 -10.38 1.57
C LEU A 128 25.34 -9.31 0.62
N MET A 129 26.00 -8.15 0.50
CA MET A 129 25.58 -7.05 -0.39
C MET A 129 26.73 -6.60 -1.29
N PRO A 130 27.27 -7.48 -2.14
CA PRO A 130 28.49 -7.19 -2.90
C PRO A 130 28.32 -6.09 -3.95
N SER A 131 27.11 -5.90 -4.48
CA SER A 131 26.79 -4.86 -5.47
C SER A 131 26.68 -3.46 -4.89
N VAL A 132 26.40 -3.33 -3.57
CA VAL A 132 26.21 -2.03 -2.93
C VAL A 132 27.56 -1.33 -2.74
N ARG A 133 27.81 -0.30 -3.56
CA ARG A 133 29.06 0.48 -3.60
C ARG A 133 28.93 1.87 -2.98
N LEU A 134 27.71 2.38 -2.81
CA LEU A 134 27.44 3.66 -2.16
C LEU A 134 26.45 3.46 -1.01
N LEU A 135 26.88 3.83 0.19
CA LEU A 135 26.07 3.82 1.41
C LEU A 135 25.84 5.24 1.88
N LEU A 136 24.59 5.65 1.96
CA LEU A 136 24.17 6.96 2.45
C LEU A 136 23.36 6.79 3.73
N GLN A 137 23.91 7.23 4.85
CA GLN A 137 23.25 7.17 6.14
C GLN A 137 22.58 8.50 6.45
N VAL A 138 21.26 8.45 6.70
CA VAL A 138 20.49 9.59 7.21
C VAL A 138 20.79 9.70 8.69
N ASP A 139 21.12 10.92 9.14
CA ASP A 139 21.39 11.21 10.54
C ASP A 139 20.08 11.23 11.34
N ASP A 140 19.99 10.32 12.29
CA ASP A 140 18.90 10.19 13.25
C ASP A 140 19.42 9.98 14.69
N GLY A 141 20.65 10.47 14.94
CA GLY A 141 21.33 10.41 16.24
C GLY A 141 22.20 9.17 16.44
N HIS A 142 22.34 8.29 15.43
CA HIS A 142 23.22 7.13 15.47
C HIS A 142 24.56 7.45 14.80
N SER A 143 25.63 6.77 15.24
CA SER A 143 26.96 6.93 14.66
C SER A 143 27.02 6.47 13.20
N LEU A 144 27.84 7.14 12.40
CA LEU A 144 28.12 6.72 11.03
C LEU A 144 28.84 5.38 11.01
N ILE A 145 28.38 4.44 10.19
CA ILE A 145 29.07 3.16 10.02
C ILE A 145 30.20 3.25 9.00
N ASP A 146 31.14 2.33 9.12
CA ASP A 146 32.31 2.24 8.22
C ASP A 146 31.86 2.11 6.76
N GLY A 147 32.47 2.94 5.90
CA GLY A 147 32.20 2.96 4.47
C GLY A 147 30.91 3.65 4.06
N ALA A 148 30.12 4.20 4.98
CA ALA A 148 28.99 5.07 4.68
C ALA A 148 29.42 6.55 4.67
N ARG A 149 28.58 7.37 4.03
CA ARG A 149 28.67 8.84 4.06
C ARG A 149 27.37 9.40 4.62
N TRP A 150 27.46 10.53 5.31
CA TRP A 150 26.26 11.25 5.72
C TRP A 150 25.46 11.73 4.51
N TYR A 151 24.19 11.43 4.49
CA TYR A 151 23.28 11.80 3.40
C TYR A 151 23.30 13.32 3.11
N HIS A 152 23.18 14.14 4.16
CA HIS A 152 23.15 15.60 4.04
C HIS A 152 24.48 16.21 3.59
N ASP A 153 25.62 15.64 4.02
CA ASP A 153 26.94 16.09 3.57
C ASP A 153 27.10 15.85 2.07
N VAL A 154 26.66 14.66 1.61
CA VAL A 154 26.71 14.31 0.18
C VAL A 154 25.88 15.27 -0.66
N ILE A 155 24.70 15.67 -0.22
CA ILE A 155 23.87 16.66 -0.92
C ILE A 155 24.52 18.03 -0.90
N ALA A 156 25.10 18.43 0.25
CA ALA A 156 25.74 19.76 0.39
C ALA A 156 26.98 19.92 -0.49
N GLU A 157 27.73 18.84 -0.70
CA GLU A 157 28.96 18.81 -1.51
C GLU A 157 28.69 18.63 -3.02
N ALA A 158 27.54 18.04 -3.39
CA ALA A 158 27.27 17.70 -4.78
C ALA A 158 26.77 18.87 -5.60
N GLU A 159 27.24 18.97 -6.84
CA GLU A 159 26.61 19.82 -7.85
C GLU A 159 25.31 19.16 -8.34
N PRO A 160 24.26 19.95 -8.61
CA PRO A 160 23.01 19.38 -9.11
C PRO A 160 23.19 18.75 -10.49
N ALA A 161 22.63 17.55 -10.68
CA ALA A 161 22.60 16.90 -11.98
C ALA A 161 21.81 17.74 -12.99
N PRO A 162 22.23 17.81 -14.25
CA PRO A 162 21.44 18.45 -15.29
C PRO A 162 20.16 17.66 -15.56
N ARG A 163 19.13 18.33 -16.02
CA ARG A 163 17.97 17.66 -16.60
C ARG A 163 18.36 16.95 -17.90
N ILE A 164 17.89 15.73 -18.05
CA ILE A 164 18.17 14.88 -19.21
C ILE A 164 16.87 14.37 -19.84
N ASP A 165 16.92 13.91 -21.07
CA ASP A 165 15.80 13.21 -21.68
C ASP A 165 15.60 11.84 -20.99
N ARG A 166 14.36 11.54 -20.63
CA ARG A 166 13.98 10.31 -19.92
C ARG A 166 12.82 9.62 -20.65
N SER A 167 12.58 8.37 -20.29
CA SER A 167 11.52 7.56 -20.91
C SER A 167 10.44 7.21 -19.90
N GLY A 168 9.21 7.08 -20.37
CA GLY A 168 8.13 6.44 -19.60
C GLY A 168 8.38 4.95 -19.32
N ASP A 169 9.39 4.34 -19.97
CA ASP A 169 9.84 2.97 -19.68
C ASP A 169 10.83 2.87 -18.51
N ASP A 170 11.26 4.01 -17.93
CA ASP A 170 12.01 3.98 -16.67
C ASP A 170 11.17 3.31 -15.60
N GLU A 171 11.80 2.70 -14.59
CA GLU A 171 11.14 1.77 -13.68
C GLU A 171 11.17 2.20 -12.22
N LEU A 172 10.12 1.84 -11.49
CA LEU A 172 10.09 1.73 -10.04
C LEU A 172 9.96 0.25 -9.66
N LEU A 173 10.77 -0.21 -8.70
CA LEU A 173 10.66 -1.56 -8.14
C LEU A 173 9.96 -1.51 -6.78
N LEU A 174 8.82 -2.19 -6.68
CA LEU A 174 8.09 -2.33 -5.42
C LEU A 174 8.23 -3.75 -4.89
N TYR A 175 9.10 -3.93 -3.88
CA TYR A 175 9.25 -5.21 -3.19
C TYR A 175 8.09 -5.44 -2.22
N THR A 176 7.49 -6.60 -2.32
CA THR A 176 6.35 -6.99 -1.49
C THR A 176 6.66 -8.28 -0.74
N GLY A 177 6.34 -8.32 0.56
CA GLY A 177 6.35 -9.56 1.33
C GLY A 177 5.22 -10.46 0.83
N GLY A 178 5.56 -11.59 0.23
CA GLY A 178 4.60 -12.63 -0.10
C GLY A 178 4.25 -13.45 1.14
N THR A 179 3.03 -13.97 1.22
CA THR A 179 2.59 -14.90 2.30
C THR A 179 3.34 -16.24 2.29
N THR A 180 4.13 -16.51 1.26
CA THR A 180 4.72 -17.84 0.98
C THR A 180 6.20 -17.82 0.60
N GLY A 181 6.97 -16.78 0.92
CA GLY A 181 8.39 -16.78 0.54
C GLY A 181 9.10 -15.44 0.66
N MET A 182 10.31 -15.38 0.14
CA MET A 182 11.13 -14.16 0.11
C MET A 182 10.45 -13.04 -0.69
N PRO A 183 10.67 -11.77 -0.32
CA PRO A 183 10.10 -10.62 -1.02
C PRO A 183 10.45 -10.62 -2.51
N LYS A 184 9.52 -10.17 -3.34
CA LYS A 184 9.72 -10.07 -4.79
C LYS A 184 9.50 -8.65 -5.29
N GLY A 185 10.35 -8.19 -6.19
CA GLY A 185 10.27 -6.87 -6.80
C GLY A 185 9.27 -6.85 -7.95
N VAL A 186 8.20 -6.09 -7.79
CA VAL A 186 7.22 -5.78 -8.84
C VAL A 186 7.76 -4.62 -9.65
N ILE A 187 7.88 -4.78 -10.97
CA ILE A 187 8.44 -3.79 -11.90
C ILE A 187 7.31 -2.92 -12.43
N TRP A 188 7.31 -1.65 -12.05
CA TRP A 188 6.38 -0.65 -12.56
C TRP A 188 7.07 0.30 -13.55
N PRO A 189 6.79 0.19 -14.86
CA PRO A 189 7.17 1.24 -15.82
C PRO A 189 6.49 2.56 -15.45
N HIS A 190 7.17 3.69 -15.62
CA HIS A 190 6.67 4.99 -15.21
C HIS A 190 5.36 5.37 -15.91
N HIS A 191 5.22 5.09 -17.22
CA HIS A 191 3.98 5.40 -17.96
C HIS A 191 2.79 4.55 -17.47
N GLU A 192 3.02 3.27 -17.15
CA GLU A 192 1.99 2.38 -16.60
C GLU A 192 1.58 2.85 -15.18
N LEU A 193 2.57 3.20 -14.35
CA LEU A 193 2.30 3.72 -13.02
C LEU A 193 1.56 5.07 -13.07
N PHE A 194 1.90 5.94 -14.04
CA PHE A 194 1.16 7.18 -14.29
C PHE A 194 -0.30 6.87 -14.64
N GLY A 195 -0.55 5.95 -15.58
CA GLY A 195 -1.89 5.52 -15.93
C GLY A 195 -2.70 4.99 -14.75
N ALA A 196 -2.06 4.22 -13.85
CA ALA A 196 -2.72 3.67 -12.67
C ALA A 196 -3.05 4.73 -11.61
N LEU A 197 -2.19 5.75 -11.41
CA LEU A 197 -2.29 6.71 -10.31
C LEU A 197 -2.92 8.05 -10.71
N ALA A 198 -2.67 8.53 -11.92
CA ALA A 198 -3.16 9.83 -12.37
C ALA A 198 -4.66 9.79 -12.69
N PHE A 199 -5.11 8.76 -13.40
CA PHE A 199 -6.51 8.66 -13.82
C PHE A 199 -7.50 8.78 -12.64
N PRO A 200 -7.39 8.00 -11.56
CA PRO A 200 -8.29 8.14 -10.41
C PRO A 200 -8.20 9.52 -9.74
N GLY A 201 -7.01 10.11 -9.68
CA GLY A 201 -6.78 11.43 -9.07
C GLY A 201 -7.46 12.55 -9.83
N TYR A 202 -7.21 12.66 -11.13
CA TYR A 202 -7.79 13.70 -11.98
C TYR A 202 -9.31 13.52 -12.12
N MET A 203 -9.80 12.30 -12.33
CA MET A 203 -11.23 12.03 -12.42
C MET A 203 -11.97 12.38 -11.13
N ALA A 204 -11.39 12.09 -9.96
CA ALA A 204 -11.98 12.46 -8.68
C ALA A 204 -12.01 13.99 -8.46
N ALA A 205 -11.14 14.74 -9.14
CA ALA A 205 -11.17 16.20 -9.18
C ALA A 205 -12.08 16.75 -10.30
N GLY A 206 -12.72 15.90 -11.09
CA GLY A 206 -13.55 16.31 -12.24
C GLY A 206 -12.73 16.86 -13.41
N LEU A 207 -11.48 16.43 -13.54
CA LEU A 207 -10.52 16.89 -14.54
C LEU A 207 -10.16 15.78 -15.51
N ASP A 208 -9.85 16.13 -16.75
CA ASP A 208 -9.28 15.22 -17.72
C ASP A 208 -7.82 14.90 -17.37
N VAL A 209 -7.38 13.67 -17.67
CA VAL A 209 -5.98 13.28 -17.49
C VAL A 209 -5.11 14.00 -18.52
N PRO A 210 -4.07 14.76 -18.07
CA PRO A 210 -3.15 15.42 -19.00
C PRO A 210 -2.42 14.44 -19.90
N THR A 211 -2.24 14.82 -21.16
CA THR A 211 -1.56 14.02 -22.19
C THR A 211 -0.22 14.62 -22.64
N THR A 212 0.16 15.77 -22.10
CA THR A 212 1.45 16.44 -22.35
C THR A 212 2.04 16.98 -21.05
N ILE A 213 3.36 17.18 -21.02
CA ILE A 213 4.05 17.77 -19.86
C ILE A 213 3.52 19.17 -19.52
N ASP A 214 3.33 20.01 -20.54
CA ASP A 214 2.79 21.36 -20.34
C ASP A 214 1.38 21.33 -19.76
N ALA A 215 0.56 20.35 -20.15
CA ALA A 215 -0.77 20.17 -19.58
C ALA A 215 -0.70 19.71 -18.12
N VAL A 216 0.26 18.88 -17.72
CA VAL A 216 0.49 18.50 -16.31
C VAL A 216 0.82 19.73 -15.49
N ALA A 217 1.81 20.52 -15.91
CA ALA A 217 2.22 21.75 -15.24
C ALA A 217 1.09 22.78 -15.17
N GLY A 218 0.39 23.00 -16.29
CA GLY A 218 -0.74 23.92 -16.37
C GLY A 218 -1.91 23.51 -15.47
N THR A 219 -2.23 22.22 -15.41
CA THR A 219 -3.30 21.68 -14.54
C THR A 219 -2.92 21.83 -13.08
N ALA A 220 -1.68 21.50 -12.68
CA ALA A 220 -1.21 21.67 -11.32
C ALA A 220 -1.31 23.14 -10.87
N ALA A 221 -0.87 24.09 -11.72
CA ALA A 221 -0.98 25.53 -11.46
C ALA A 221 -2.44 25.99 -11.35
N ALA A 222 -3.34 25.48 -12.20
CA ALA A 222 -4.77 25.81 -12.16
C ALA A 222 -5.44 25.27 -10.88
N ILE A 223 -5.15 24.03 -10.46
CA ILE A 223 -5.62 23.43 -9.21
C ILE A 223 -5.17 24.29 -8.03
N ARG A 224 -3.89 24.71 -8.00
CA ARG A 224 -3.38 25.61 -6.97
C ARG A 224 -4.09 26.96 -6.97
N GLY A 225 -4.26 27.57 -8.13
CA GLY A 225 -4.94 28.85 -8.29
C GLY A 225 -6.40 28.83 -7.81
N SER A 226 -7.06 27.67 -7.86
CA SER A 226 -8.42 27.46 -7.34
C SER A 226 -8.48 27.24 -5.82
N GLY A 227 -7.33 27.07 -5.14
CA GLY A 227 -7.27 26.76 -3.72
C GLY A 227 -7.60 25.30 -3.36
N HIS A 228 -7.62 24.41 -4.34
CA HIS A 228 -8.02 22.98 -4.16
C HIS A 228 -6.84 22.00 -4.34
N SER A 229 -5.59 22.47 -4.16
CA SER A 229 -4.43 21.58 -4.22
C SER A 229 -4.56 20.44 -3.21
N PRO A 230 -4.32 19.18 -3.60
CA PRO A 230 -4.37 18.08 -2.67
C PRO A 230 -3.26 18.20 -1.63
N VAL A 231 -3.63 18.04 -0.36
CA VAL A 231 -2.69 17.91 0.76
C VAL A 231 -2.91 16.50 1.31
N MET A 232 -1.99 15.59 0.97
CA MET A 232 -2.08 14.15 1.28
C MET A 232 -1.26 13.82 2.51
N LEU A 233 -1.91 13.39 3.60
CA LEU A 233 -1.22 12.83 4.75
C LEU A 233 -1.09 11.31 4.59
N CYS A 234 0.15 10.83 4.60
CA CYS A 234 0.47 9.41 4.50
C CYS A 234 0.65 8.82 5.90
N ALA A 235 -0.39 8.18 6.46
CA ALA A 235 -0.29 7.51 7.74
C ALA A 235 0.53 6.21 7.68
N PRO A 236 0.41 5.36 6.63
CA PRO A 236 1.25 4.17 6.51
C PRO A 236 2.69 4.52 6.09
N PRO A 237 3.63 3.57 6.27
CA PRO A 237 4.99 3.73 5.78
C PRO A 237 5.09 3.85 4.25
N LEU A 238 5.93 4.78 3.78
CA LEU A 238 6.24 4.99 2.35
C LEU A 238 6.88 3.76 1.66
N MET A 239 7.47 2.85 2.43
CA MET A 239 7.96 1.59 1.89
C MET A 239 6.84 0.67 1.37
N HIS A 240 5.58 0.99 1.60
CA HIS A 240 4.43 0.25 1.08
C HIS A 240 3.73 1.03 -0.03
N GLY A 241 3.26 0.30 -1.06
CA GLY A 241 2.58 0.91 -2.21
C GLY A 241 1.41 1.82 -1.81
N THR A 242 0.65 1.49 -0.77
CA THR A 242 -0.46 2.33 -0.29
C THR A 242 -0.04 3.78 -0.03
N ALA A 243 1.04 4.00 0.73
CA ALA A 243 1.49 5.36 1.03
C ALA A 243 2.22 5.99 -0.16
N LEU A 244 3.19 5.27 -0.75
CA LEU A 244 4.01 5.79 -1.84
C LEU A 244 3.18 6.18 -3.05
N PHE A 245 2.26 5.33 -3.49
CA PHE A 245 1.45 5.57 -4.67
C PHE A 245 0.46 6.73 -4.47
N LEU A 246 -0.16 6.84 -3.28
CA LEU A 246 -1.03 7.98 -2.98
C LEU A 246 -0.25 9.29 -2.82
N ALA A 247 0.97 9.24 -2.28
CA ALA A 247 1.88 10.40 -2.30
C ALA A 247 2.22 10.84 -3.73
N MET A 248 2.58 9.88 -4.60
CA MET A 248 2.87 10.17 -6.01
C MET A 248 1.64 10.70 -6.75
N SER A 249 0.44 10.16 -6.47
CA SER A 249 -0.82 10.67 -7.03
C SER A 249 -1.12 12.11 -6.60
N ALA A 250 -0.81 12.49 -5.36
CA ALA A 250 -0.92 13.88 -4.92
C ALA A 250 0.09 14.78 -5.64
N PHE A 251 1.33 14.32 -5.78
CA PHE A 251 2.40 15.07 -6.44
C PHE A 251 2.11 15.37 -7.92
N VAL A 252 1.56 14.41 -8.68
CA VAL A 252 1.25 14.64 -10.10
C VAL A 252 0.18 15.73 -10.30
N MET A 253 -0.61 16.00 -9.28
CA MET A 253 -1.57 17.10 -9.24
C MET A 253 -0.99 18.41 -8.64
N GLY A 254 0.32 18.47 -8.40
CA GLY A 254 0.99 19.61 -7.78
C GLY A 254 0.68 19.78 -6.29
N GLY A 255 0.29 18.69 -5.61
CA GLY A 255 -0.08 18.68 -4.20
C GLY A 255 1.10 18.66 -3.24
N THR A 256 0.76 18.61 -1.95
CA THR A 256 1.70 18.50 -0.82
C THR A 256 1.56 17.12 -0.17
N VAL A 257 2.67 16.49 0.15
CA VAL A 257 2.73 15.24 0.94
C VAL A 257 3.11 15.58 2.37
N VAL A 258 2.29 15.16 3.33
CA VAL A 258 2.49 15.36 4.77
C VAL A 258 2.82 14.01 5.40
N LEU A 259 3.90 13.96 6.16
CA LEU A 259 4.43 12.77 6.82
C LEU A 259 4.43 12.96 8.35
N LEU A 260 4.19 11.89 9.07
CA LEU A 260 4.38 11.85 10.52
C LEU A 260 5.88 11.86 10.84
N GLY A 261 6.30 12.63 11.84
CA GLY A 261 7.70 12.76 12.25
C GLY A 261 8.19 11.62 13.14
N GLY A 262 7.26 10.88 13.74
CA GLY A 262 7.57 9.78 14.65
C GLY A 262 7.96 8.47 13.93
N ARG A 263 8.64 7.57 14.67
CA ARG A 263 8.95 6.21 14.19
C ARG A 263 7.80 5.22 14.37
N SER A 264 6.80 5.59 15.13
CA SER A 264 5.54 4.85 15.33
C SER A 264 4.36 5.75 14.99
N PHE A 265 3.25 5.12 14.64
CA PHE A 265 2.01 5.86 14.38
C PHE A 265 1.53 6.57 15.65
N ASP A 266 1.28 7.87 15.55
CA ASP A 266 0.72 8.72 16.59
C ASP A 266 -0.52 9.44 16.03
N ALA A 267 -1.68 9.14 16.61
CA ALA A 267 -2.95 9.69 16.14
C ALA A 267 -3.12 11.17 16.52
N ASP A 268 -2.57 11.62 17.65
CA ASP A 268 -2.62 13.03 18.04
C ASP A 268 -1.75 13.88 17.12
N GLU A 269 -0.52 13.43 16.80
CA GLU A 269 0.34 14.08 15.79
C GLU A 269 -0.38 14.15 14.44
N LEU A 270 -1.03 13.06 14.01
CA LEU A 270 -1.78 13.04 12.75
C LEU A 270 -2.82 14.16 12.71
N TRP A 271 -3.64 14.26 13.76
CA TRP A 271 -4.70 15.27 13.80
C TRP A 271 -4.17 16.70 13.96
N ASP A 272 -3.04 16.90 14.68
CA ASP A 272 -2.35 18.20 14.72
C ASP A 272 -1.88 18.64 13.33
N LEU A 273 -1.35 17.72 12.53
CA LEU A 273 -0.93 17.98 11.15
C LEU A 273 -2.13 18.26 10.23
N VAL A 274 -3.26 17.53 10.43
CA VAL A 274 -4.50 17.80 9.67
C VAL A 274 -4.96 19.24 9.86
N GLU A 275 -5.01 19.72 11.09
CA GLU A 275 -5.42 21.09 11.38
C GLU A 275 -4.39 22.11 10.87
N ARG A 276 -3.11 21.85 11.12
CA ARG A 276 -2.02 22.80 10.80
C ARG A 276 -1.87 23.02 9.30
N TYR A 277 -1.85 21.93 8.53
CA TYR A 277 -1.58 21.98 7.09
C TYR A 277 -2.84 21.89 6.24
N GLN A 278 -4.02 21.95 6.88
CA GLN A 278 -5.31 21.86 6.19
C GLN A 278 -5.36 20.65 5.26
N VAL A 279 -4.98 19.47 5.80
CA VAL A 279 -4.95 18.21 5.07
C VAL A 279 -6.31 17.92 4.45
N THR A 280 -6.31 17.61 3.15
CA THR A 280 -7.51 17.31 2.40
C THR A 280 -7.74 15.81 2.24
N GLN A 281 -6.67 15.01 2.31
CA GLN A 281 -6.73 13.56 2.09
C GLN A 281 -5.82 12.82 3.07
N ILE A 282 -6.27 11.67 3.56
CA ILE A 282 -5.46 10.77 4.39
C ILE A 282 -5.44 9.39 3.74
N SER A 283 -4.26 8.77 3.66
CA SER A 283 -4.13 7.34 3.36
C SER A 283 -3.99 6.53 4.64
N LEU A 284 -4.64 5.37 4.71
CA LEU A 284 -4.52 4.46 5.86
C LEU A 284 -4.65 2.98 5.46
N VAL A 285 -4.45 2.06 6.40
CA VAL A 285 -4.62 0.61 6.22
C VAL A 285 -5.59 0.08 7.28
N GLY A 286 -6.89 0.13 6.95
CA GLY A 286 -7.96 -0.44 7.75
C GLY A 286 -8.02 0.02 9.20
N ASP A 287 -8.59 -0.83 10.03
CA ASP A 287 -8.84 -0.57 11.45
C ASP A 287 -7.58 -0.36 12.28
N ALA A 288 -6.44 -0.91 11.86
CA ALA A 288 -5.17 -0.72 12.58
C ALA A 288 -4.78 0.75 12.74
N PHE A 289 -5.15 1.59 11.77
CA PHE A 289 -4.97 3.04 11.81
C PHE A 289 -6.23 3.76 12.28
N ALA A 290 -7.39 3.33 11.80
CA ALA A 290 -8.65 4.03 12.08
C ALA A 290 -9.03 4.02 13.57
N ARG A 291 -8.82 2.89 14.29
CA ARG A 291 -9.15 2.79 15.72
C ARG A 291 -8.43 3.81 16.60
N PRO A 292 -7.09 3.92 16.56
CA PRO A 292 -6.42 4.97 17.34
C PRO A 292 -6.78 6.39 16.86
N MET A 293 -7.04 6.59 15.56
CA MET A 293 -7.49 7.88 15.04
C MET A 293 -8.84 8.31 15.63
N THR A 294 -9.83 7.42 15.62
CA THR A 294 -11.17 7.70 16.15
C THR A 294 -11.17 7.85 17.66
N ALA A 295 -10.35 7.06 18.38
CA ALA A 295 -10.19 7.18 19.82
C ALA A 295 -9.61 8.54 20.21
N ALA A 296 -8.61 9.05 19.49
CA ALA A 296 -8.05 10.37 19.72
C ALA A 296 -9.06 11.50 19.48
N LEU A 297 -9.88 11.39 18.41
CA LEU A 297 -10.97 12.35 18.16
C LEU A 297 -12.00 12.37 19.27
N ALA A 298 -12.45 11.18 19.71
CA ALA A 298 -13.42 11.06 20.80
C ALA A 298 -12.89 11.67 22.10
N ALA A 299 -11.66 11.33 22.49
CA ALA A 299 -11.03 11.87 23.70
C ALA A 299 -10.94 13.42 23.68
N ARG A 300 -10.62 14.02 22.54
CA ARG A 300 -10.57 15.48 22.37
C ARG A 300 -11.95 16.11 22.43
N ALA A 301 -12.96 15.47 21.85
CA ALA A 301 -14.34 15.95 21.92
C ALA A 301 -14.88 15.91 23.35
N GLU A 302 -14.62 14.82 24.10
CA GLU A 302 -14.99 14.68 25.51
C GLU A 302 -14.28 15.72 26.41
N ALA A 303 -13.04 16.09 26.08
CA ALA A 303 -12.31 17.16 26.76
C ALA A 303 -12.83 18.58 26.40
N GLY A 304 -13.87 18.71 25.58
CA GLY A 304 -14.44 19.99 25.14
C GLY A 304 -13.58 20.77 24.15
N SER A 305 -12.65 20.11 23.48
CA SER A 305 -11.67 20.70 22.55
C SER A 305 -11.64 19.90 21.24
N PRO A 306 -12.79 19.80 20.52
CA PRO A 306 -12.88 18.99 19.30
C PRO A 306 -11.94 19.54 18.21
N ARG A 307 -11.44 18.64 17.37
CA ARG A 307 -10.57 18.97 16.24
C ARG A 307 -11.36 19.65 15.11
N ASN A 308 -10.73 20.59 14.42
CA ASN A 308 -11.27 21.20 13.22
C ASN A 308 -10.86 20.39 11.99
N LEU A 309 -11.77 19.59 11.46
CA LEU A 309 -11.56 18.73 10.29
C LEU A 309 -12.23 19.26 9.02
N ALA A 310 -12.51 20.57 8.94
CA ALA A 310 -13.25 21.17 7.81
C ALA A 310 -12.50 21.05 6.47
N SER A 311 -11.17 20.95 6.49
CA SER A 311 -10.35 20.73 5.28
C SER A 311 -10.38 19.29 4.77
N LEU A 312 -10.68 18.32 5.65
CA LEU A 312 -10.58 16.91 5.32
C LEU A 312 -11.77 16.48 4.45
N GLN A 313 -11.46 16.09 3.22
CA GLN A 313 -12.44 15.71 2.20
C GLN A 313 -12.48 14.20 1.98
N ARG A 314 -11.33 13.51 2.13
CA ARG A 314 -11.21 12.10 1.76
C ARG A 314 -10.30 11.31 2.69
N ILE A 315 -10.73 10.09 3.01
CA ILE A 315 -9.86 9.04 3.55
C ILE A 315 -9.84 7.89 2.55
N ALA A 316 -8.63 7.44 2.17
CA ALA A 316 -8.44 6.28 1.31
C ALA A 316 -7.84 5.13 2.13
N SER A 317 -8.53 3.99 2.18
CA SER A 317 -8.10 2.77 2.86
C SER A 317 -7.88 1.65 1.85
N THR A 318 -6.82 0.89 2.04
CA THR A 318 -6.57 -0.35 1.28
C THR A 318 -5.67 -1.30 2.06
N GLY A 319 -5.71 -2.57 1.71
CA GLY A 319 -4.80 -3.60 2.26
C GLY A 319 -5.29 -4.28 3.53
N ALA A 320 -6.26 -3.73 4.25
CA ALA A 320 -6.96 -4.35 5.37
C ALA A 320 -8.37 -3.78 5.50
N THR A 321 -9.24 -4.50 6.18
CA THR A 321 -10.64 -4.10 6.40
C THR A 321 -10.72 -2.79 7.19
N LEU A 322 -11.55 -1.87 6.72
CA LEU A 322 -12.01 -0.70 7.46
C LEU A 322 -13.46 -0.92 7.86
N SER A 323 -13.71 -1.19 9.15
CA SER A 323 -15.01 -1.56 9.66
C SER A 323 -16.04 -0.42 9.60
N ALA A 324 -17.33 -0.78 9.55
CA ALA A 324 -18.41 0.19 9.55
C ALA A 324 -18.41 1.07 10.81
N ASP A 325 -18.05 0.49 11.97
CA ASP A 325 -17.94 1.25 13.23
C ASP A 325 -16.89 2.37 13.11
N GLN A 326 -15.73 2.09 12.50
CA GLN A 326 -14.70 3.10 12.31
C GLN A 326 -15.11 4.15 11.28
N LYS A 327 -15.80 3.73 10.21
CA LYS A 327 -16.36 4.66 9.21
C LYS A 327 -17.38 5.60 9.86
N ARG A 328 -18.32 5.07 10.68
CA ARG A 328 -19.29 5.87 11.45
C ARG A 328 -18.61 6.85 12.40
N ALA A 329 -17.62 6.37 13.15
CA ALA A 329 -16.88 7.21 14.10
C ALA A 329 -16.12 8.35 13.39
N LEU A 330 -15.48 8.10 12.24
CA LEU A 330 -14.82 9.13 11.43
C LEU A 330 -15.83 10.15 10.89
N ALA A 331 -16.95 9.67 10.32
CA ALA A 331 -18.00 10.54 9.76
C ALA A 331 -18.67 11.42 10.83
N ALA A 332 -18.79 10.93 12.08
CA ALA A 332 -19.34 11.72 13.19
C ALA A 332 -18.49 12.97 13.50
N HIS A 333 -17.18 12.92 13.30
CA HIS A 333 -16.26 14.03 13.51
C HIS A 333 -16.02 14.88 12.26
N ALA A 334 -16.19 14.30 11.07
CA ALA A 334 -15.98 14.95 9.77
C ALA A 334 -17.18 14.67 8.84
N PRO A 335 -18.30 15.39 8.97
CA PRO A 335 -19.57 15.08 8.28
C PRO A 335 -19.51 15.23 6.75
N ASN A 336 -18.52 15.93 6.21
CA ASN A 336 -18.30 16.09 4.77
C ASN A 336 -17.28 15.09 4.20
N LEU A 337 -16.82 14.14 5.02
CA LEU A 337 -15.80 13.18 4.68
C LEU A 337 -16.34 12.11 3.74
N MET A 338 -15.66 11.90 2.61
CA MET A 338 -15.80 10.71 1.77
C MET A 338 -14.77 9.66 2.20
N ILE A 339 -15.21 8.44 2.45
CA ILE A 339 -14.31 7.32 2.76
C ILE A 339 -14.29 6.37 1.57
N LEU A 340 -13.11 6.18 0.99
CA LEU A 340 -12.86 5.21 -0.08
C LEU A 340 -12.14 4.00 0.51
N ASP A 341 -12.75 2.84 0.36
CA ASP A 341 -12.14 1.55 0.69
C ASP A 341 -11.89 0.77 -0.60
N MET A 342 -10.66 0.26 -0.78
CA MET A 342 -10.24 -0.28 -2.07
C MET A 342 -9.64 -1.67 -1.92
N ILE A 343 -10.05 -2.58 -2.78
CA ILE A 343 -9.36 -3.83 -3.01
C ILE A 343 -8.22 -3.55 -3.99
N GLY A 344 -6.99 -3.63 -3.54
CA GLY A 344 -5.79 -3.39 -4.34
C GLY A 344 -4.67 -4.38 -4.03
N ALA A 345 -3.74 -4.51 -4.95
CA ALA A 345 -2.51 -5.27 -4.77
C ALA A 345 -1.32 -4.43 -5.26
N SER A 346 -0.10 -4.80 -4.87
CA SER A 346 1.12 -4.17 -5.41
C SER A 346 1.29 -4.44 -6.91
N GLU A 347 0.66 -5.49 -7.38
CA GLU A 347 0.60 -5.94 -8.76
C GLU A 347 -0.42 -5.19 -9.62
N GLY A 348 -1.29 -4.35 -9.02
CA GLY A 348 -2.31 -3.59 -9.77
C GLY A 348 -3.57 -3.30 -8.97
N GLY A 349 -4.55 -2.73 -9.64
CA GLY A 349 -5.86 -2.39 -9.08
C GLY A 349 -6.33 -0.99 -9.51
N PRO A 350 -7.43 -0.50 -8.93
CA PRO A 350 -8.28 -1.19 -7.96
C PRO A 350 -9.12 -2.34 -8.58
N PHE A 351 -9.25 -3.42 -7.84
CA PHE A 351 -10.14 -4.54 -8.22
C PHE A 351 -11.59 -4.32 -7.76
N GLY A 352 -11.78 -3.48 -6.78
CA GLY A 352 -13.07 -3.06 -6.28
C GLY A 352 -12.92 -1.80 -5.45
N VAL A 353 -13.96 -0.95 -5.47
CA VAL A 353 -14.01 0.29 -4.71
C VAL A 353 -15.33 0.34 -3.96
N SER A 354 -15.27 0.67 -2.68
CA SER A 354 -16.42 1.00 -1.84
C SER A 354 -16.29 2.46 -1.43
N ALA A 355 -17.31 3.26 -1.74
CA ALA A 355 -17.36 4.67 -1.35
C ALA A 355 -18.47 4.87 -0.32
N THR A 356 -18.11 5.44 0.83
CA THR A 356 -19.10 5.98 1.80
C THR A 356 -19.11 7.48 1.61
N MET A 357 -20.23 7.99 1.08
CA MET A 357 -20.39 9.42 0.82
C MET A 357 -20.82 10.16 2.10
N PRO A 358 -20.63 11.49 2.16
CA PRO A 358 -21.18 12.29 3.26
C PRO A 358 -22.67 12.05 3.47
N GLY A 359 -23.04 11.66 4.67
CA GLY A 359 -24.43 11.37 5.03
C GLY A 359 -24.90 9.94 4.79
N ASP A 360 -24.10 9.10 4.17
CA ASP A 360 -24.41 7.67 4.04
C ASP A 360 -24.25 6.95 5.38
N GLU A 361 -25.11 5.95 5.62
CA GLU A 361 -24.92 5.00 6.72
C GLU A 361 -23.98 3.88 6.27
N PRO A 362 -22.79 3.74 6.88
CA PRO A 362 -21.88 2.67 6.52
C PRO A 362 -22.48 1.29 6.78
N THR A 363 -22.39 0.39 5.81
CA THR A 363 -22.85 -0.99 5.95
C THR A 363 -21.80 -1.84 6.67
N ASP A 364 -22.26 -2.85 7.44
CA ASP A 364 -21.38 -3.74 8.21
C ASP A 364 -20.44 -4.56 7.33
N THR A 365 -20.85 -4.83 6.10
CA THR A 365 -19.99 -5.42 5.08
C THR A 365 -19.70 -4.38 4.01
N ALA A 366 -18.42 -4.09 3.75
CA ALA A 366 -18.06 -3.19 2.67
C ALA A 366 -18.54 -3.78 1.33
N VAL A 367 -19.46 -3.06 0.69
CA VAL A 367 -19.92 -3.42 -0.64
C VAL A 367 -18.97 -2.79 -1.65
N PHE A 368 -18.14 -3.62 -2.26
CA PHE A 368 -17.22 -3.18 -3.31
C PHE A 368 -17.91 -3.26 -4.67
N THR A 369 -17.66 -2.27 -5.49
CA THR A 369 -18.09 -2.26 -6.90
C THR A 369 -16.88 -2.46 -7.80
N ALA A 370 -16.95 -3.45 -8.68
CA ALA A 370 -15.94 -3.73 -9.68
C ALA A 370 -15.99 -2.70 -10.81
N PRO A 371 -14.88 -2.00 -11.13
CA PRO A 371 -14.77 -1.24 -12.37
C PRO A 371 -15.07 -2.10 -13.61
N PRO A 372 -15.40 -1.49 -14.77
CA PRO A 372 -15.74 -2.24 -15.98
C PRO A 372 -14.65 -3.18 -16.49
N ASN A 373 -13.39 -2.85 -16.26
CA ASN A 373 -12.19 -3.61 -16.65
C ASN A 373 -11.80 -4.69 -15.63
N VAL A 374 -12.58 -4.89 -14.57
CA VAL A 374 -12.40 -5.97 -13.60
C VAL A 374 -13.34 -7.13 -13.93
N VAL A 375 -12.78 -8.33 -13.96
CA VAL A 375 -13.49 -9.59 -14.26
C VAL A 375 -13.09 -10.67 -13.25
N THR A 376 -13.83 -11.78 -13.25
CA THR A 376 -13.39 -13.03 -12.62
C THR A 376 -13.05 -14.05 -13.71
N LEU A 377 -11.98 -14.81 -13.49
CA LEU A 377 -11.48 -15.84 -14.40
C LEU A 377 -11.64 -17.20 -13.77
N ASP A 378 -12.07 -18.17 -14.57
CA ASP A 378 -12.05 -19.58 -14.16
C ASP A 378 -10.59 -20.02 -13.91
N PRO A 379 -10.30 -20.66 -12.75
CA PRO A 379 -8.92 -20.99 -12.39
C PRO A 379 -8.27 -22.07 -13.27
N ASP A 380 -9.07 -22.89 -13.94
CA ASP A 380 -8.59 -24.02 -14.74
C ASP A 380 -8.54 -23.69 -16.23
N THR A 381 -9.59 -23.02 -16.75
CA THR A 381 -9.70 -22.71 -18.19
C THR A 381 -9.22 -21.30 -18.52
N HIS A 382 -9.13 -20.41 -17.52
CA HIS A 382 -8.87 -18.98 -17.67
C HIS A 382 -9.93 -18.21 -18.48
N GLU A 383 -11.09 -18.80 -18.71
CA GLU A 383 -12.20 -18.11 -19.35
C GLU A 383 -12.81 -17.06 -18.41
N VAL A 384 -13.33 -15.96 -19.00
CA VAL A 384 -14.01 -14.92 -18.22
C VAL A 384 -15.36 -15.45 -17.73
N ILE A 385 -15.57 -15.45 -16.42
CA ILE A 385 -16.84 -15.81 -15.81
C ILE A 385 -17.80 -14.61 -15.95
N PRO A 386 -19.00 -14.80 -16.51
CA PRO A 386 -19.97 -13.71 -16.67
C PRO A 386 -20.38 -13.11 -15.32
N ARG A 387 -20.57 -11.80 -15.26
CA ARG A 387 -21.13 -11.14 -14.08
C ARG A 387 -22.53 -11.70 -13.80
N GLY A 388 -22.84 -11.88 -12.52
CA GLY A 388 -24.08 -12.52 -12.05
C GLY A 388 -23.98 -14.04 -11.91
N SER A 389 -22.82 -14.65 -12.18
CA SER A 389 -22.56 -16.05 -11.85
C SER A 389 -22.21 -16.20 -10.37
N ASP A 390 -22.75 -17.23 -9.71
CA ASP A 390 -22.37 -17.61 -8.36
C ASP A 390 -21.05 -18.43 -8.31
N THR A 391 -20.46 -18.72 -9.49
CA THR A 391 -19.19 -19.47 -9.58
C THR A 391 -18.03 -18.57 -9.15
N PRO A 392 -17.27 -18.96 -8.09
CA PRO A 392 -16.07 -18.25 -7.71
C PRO A 392 -15.00 -18.29 -8.80
N GLY A 393 -14.38 -17.13 -9.07
CA GLY A 393 -13.28 -17.04 -10.02
C GLY A 393 -12.12 -16.20 -9.46
N MET A 394 -10.96 -16.31 -10.09
CA MET A 394 -9.81 -15.48 -9.78
C MET A 394 -10.11 -14.04 -10.21
N LEU A 395 -9.99 -13.11 -9.25
CA LEU A 395 -10.19 -11.69 -9.52
C LEU A 395 -9.06 -11.15 -10.42
N ALA A 396 -9.44 -10.47 -11.49
CA ALA A 396 -8.52 -10.01 -12.52
C ALA A 396 -8.86 -8.59 -12.97
N VAL A 397 -7.84 -7.78 -13.28
CA VAL A 397 -8.01 -6.43 -13.82
C VAL A 397 -7.12 -6.22 -15.04
N SER A 398 -7.67 -5.59 -16.09
CA SER A 398 -6.92 -5.12 -17.25
C SER A 398 -6.69 -3.60 -17.19
N GLY A 399 -5.76 -3.09 -17.98
CA GLY A 399 -5.38 -1.68 -18.01
C GLY A 399 -3.94 -1.46 -17.55
N PRO A 400 -3.61 -0.29 -16.98
CA PRO A 400 -2.26 0.00 -16.50
C PRO A 400 -1.79 -1.02 -15.46
N MET A 401 -0.61 -1.62 -15.67
CA MET A 401 -0.11 -2.71 -14.83
C MET A 401 1.41 -2.84 -14.87
N PRO A 402 2.03 -3.55 -13.89
CA PRO A 402 3.46 -3.84 -13.89
C PRO A 402 3.93 -4.62 -15.12
N ALA A 403 5.20 -4.46 -15.47
CA ALA A 403 5.84 -5.31 -16.48
C ALA A 403 5.93 -6.77 -16.01
N GLY A 404 6.10 -6.99 -14.72
CA GLY A 404 6.19 -8.33 -14.11
C GLY A 404 6.96 -8.30 -12.79
N TYR A 405 7.54 -9.45 -12.44
CA TYR A 405 8.43 -9.58 -11.29
C TYR A 405 9.88 -9.66 -11.75
N LEU A 406 10.75 -8.98 -11.05
CA LEU A 406 12.19 -8.98 -11.31
C LEU A 406 12.75 -10.40 -11.16
N GLY A 407 13.37 -10.92 -12.23
CA GLY A 407 14.03 -12.21 -12.22
C GLY A 407 13.10 -13.44 -12.07
N ASP A 408 11.78 -13.29 -12.16
CA ASP A 408 10.83 -14.40 -11.99
C ASP A 408 9.81 -14.45 -13.16
N PRO A 409 10.24 -14.95 -14.34
CA PRO A 409 9.39 -15.02 -15.52
C PRO A 409 8.19 -15.96 -15.31
N ASP A 410 8.34 -17.05 -14.56
CA ASP A 410 7.26 -18.01 -14.32
C ASP A 410 6.15 -17.41 -13.47
N LYS A 411 6.50 -16.70 -12.39
CA LYS A 411 5.50 -15.98 -11.60
C LYS A 411 4.91 -14.83 -12.40
N THR A 412 5.70 -14.13 -13.21
CA THR A 412 5.22 -13.07 -14.11
C THR A 412 4.14 -13.62 -15.04
N ALA A 413 4.39 -14.73 -15.71
CA ALA A 413 3.42 -15.35 -16.63
C ALA A 413 2.11 -15.76 -15.91
N ARG A 414 2.20 -16.27 -14.68
CA ARG A 414 1.01 -16.65 -13.91
C ARG A 414 0.22 -15.46 -13.38
N THR A 415 0.91 -14.38 -12.97
CA THR A 415 0.26 -13.20 -12.38
C THR A 415 -0.23 -12.22 -13.43
N PHE A 416 0.41 -12.20 -14.59
CA PHE A 416 0.08 -11.28 -15.70
C PHE A 416 -0.20 -12.06 -17.00
N PRO A 417 -1.20 -12.97 -17.01
CA PRO A 417 -1.53 -13.75 -18.19
C PRO A 417 -2.11 -12.86 -19.30
N VAL A 418 -1.94 -13.32 -20.54
CA VAL A 418 -2.64 -12.77 -21.71
C VAL A 418 -3.73 -13.75 -22.12
N ILE A 419 -4.98 -13.28 -22.07
CA ILE A 419 -6.18 -14.08 -22.34
C ILE A 419 -6.95 -13.35 -23.45
N ASP A 420 -7.19 -14.02 -24.57
CA ASP A 420 -7.86 -13.45 -25.75
C ASP A 420 -7.24 -12.12 -26.23
N GLY A 421 -5.92 -12.00 -26.12
CA GLY A 421 -5.18 -10.79 -26.50
C GLY A 421 -5.22 -9.65 -25.49
N VAL A 422 -5.90 -9.81 -24.35
CA VAL A 422 -5.93 -8.85 -23.25
C VAL A 422 -5.02 -9.32 -22.12
N ARG A 423 -4.16 -8.43 -21.64
CA ARG A 423 -3.29 -8.71 -20.49
C ARG A 423 -4.03 -8.35 -19.20
N TYR A 424 -4.01 -9.25 -18.22
CA TYR A 424 -4.64 -9.09 -16.92
C TYR A 424 -3.64 -9.17 -15.78
N THR A 425 -3.91 -8.45 -14.69
CA THR A 425 -3.29 -8.69 -13.39
C THR A 425 -4.17 -9.63 -12.57
N VAL A 426 -3.63 -10.76 -12.14
CA VAL A 426 -4.32 -11.82 -11.36
C VAL A 426 -3.53 -12.08 -10.08
N PRO A 427 -3.79 -11.37 -8.97
CA PRO A 427 -2.99 -11.48 -7.73
C PRO A 427 -3.27 -12.77 -6.94
N GLY A 428 -4.29 -13.53 -7.32
CA GLY A 428 -4.68 -14.81 -6.70
C GLY A 428 -5.80 -14.68 -5.66
N ASP A 429 -6.47 -13.54 -5.61
CA ASP A 429 -7.69 -13.37 -4.82
C ASP A 429 -8.89 -13.92 -5.58
N PHE A 430 -9.82 -14.59 -4.88
CA PHE A 430 -11.04 -15.14 -5.45
C PHE A 430 -12.23 -14.27 -5.09
N ALA A 431 -13.17 -14.14 -6.04
CA ALA A 431 -14.38 -13.36 -5.86
C ALA A 431 -15.53 -13.89 -6.73
N THR A 432 -16.76 -13.44 -6.43
CA THR A 432 -17.87 -13.38 -7.38
C THR A 432 -18.20 -11.93 -7.70
N ILE A 433 -18.68 -11.66 -8.91
CA ILE A 433 -19.13 -10.33 -9.33
C ILE A 433 -20.59 -10.44 -9.75
N ALA A 434 -21.47 -9.78 -9.00
CA ALA A 434 -22.89 -9.74 -9.30
C ALA A 434 -23.20 -8.94 -10.59
N THR A 435 -24.43 -9.04 -11.11
CA THR A 435 -24.85 -8.35 -12.34
C THR A 435 -24.72 -6.82 -12.23
N ASP A 436 -24.92 -6.26 -11.04
CA ASP A 436 -24.78 -4.82 -10.74
C ASP A 436 -23.32 -4.38 -10.54
N GLY A 437 -22.37 -5.32 -10.59
CA GLY A 437 -20.95 -5.07 -10.35
C GLY A 437 -20.51 -5.25 -8.91
N THR A 438 -21.39 -5.62 -8.00
CA THR A 438 -21.03 -5.90 -6.60
C THR A 438 -20.04 -7.05 -6.53
N VAL A 439 -18.90 -6.83 -5.83
CA VAL A 439 -17.84 -7.82 -5.61
C VAL A 439 -18.02 -8.46 -4.23
N THR A 440 -18.16 -9.76 -4.20
CA THR A 440 -18.02 -10.54 -2.96
C THR A 440 -16.64 -11.17 -2.95
N LEU A 441 -15.74 -10.65 -2.10
CA LEU A 441 -14.38 -11.16 -1.96
C LEU A 441 -14.42 -12.45 -1.13
N LEU A 442 -13.76 -13.50 -1.63
CA LEU A 442 -13.76 -14.84 -1.02
C LEU A 442 -12.39 -15.21 -0.43
N GLY A 443 -11.39 -14.35 -0.63
CA GLY A 443 -10.03 -14.54 -0.12
C GLY A 443 -9.04 -15.11 -1.12
N ARG A 444 -7.82 -15.36 -0.64
CA ARG A 444 -6.74 -15.88 -1.49
C ARG A 444 -6.83 -17.38 -1.67
N GLY A 445 -6.67 -17.85 -2.89
CA GLY A 445 -6.63 -19.27 -3.20
C GLY A 445 -5.51 -20.03 -2.48
N SER A 446 -4.41 -19.36 -2.10
CA SER A 446 -3.30 -19.96 -1.34
C SER A 446 -3.62 -20.26 0.13
N VAL A 447 -4.67 -19.68 0.69
CA VAL A 447 -5.15 -19.92 2.05
C VAL A 447 -6.50 -20.64 2.09
N CYS A 448 -6.99 -21.07 0.91
CA CYS A 448 -8.24 -21.82 0.80
C CYS A 448 -8.14 -23.13 1.60
N ILE A 449 -9.12 -23.38 2.45
CA ILE A 449 -9.20 -24.57 3.30
C ILE A 449 -9.89 -25.69 2.51
N ASN A 450 -9.20 -26.81 2.30
CA ASN A 450 -9.78 -27.96 1.62
C ASN A 450 -10.33 -28.96 2.65
N SER A 451 -11.63 -28.91 2.88
CA SER A 451 -12.30 -29.77 3.88
C SER A 451 -13.26 -30.76 3.20
N GLY A 452 -12.89 -32.05 3.21
CA GLY A 452 -13.74 -33.10 2.66
C GLY A 452 -14.00 -33.00 1.15
N GLY A 453 -13.09 -32.31 0.41
CA GLY A 453 -13.24 -32.08 -1.04
C GLY A 453 -13.88 -30.73 -1.38
N GLU A 454 -14.40 -30.01 -0.39
CA GLU A 454 -14.97 -28.69 -0.55
C GLU A 454 -13.92 -27.60 -0.32
N LYS A 455 -13.97 -26.55 -1.14
CA LYS A 455 -13.12 -25.35 -0.98
C LYS A 455 -13.82 -24.35 -0.07
N ILE A 456 -13.19 -23.98 1.04
CA ILE A 456 -13.70 -22.99 1.99
C ILE A 456 -12.72 -21.82 2.04
N TYR A 457 -13.23 -20.63 1.79
CA TYR A 457 -12.42 -19.42 1.80
C TYR A 457 -12.45 -18.81 3.19
N PRO A 458 -11.29 -18.59 3.84
CA PRO A 458 -11.22 -18.06 5.21
C PRO A 458 -12.03 -16.81 5.43
N GLU A 459 -11.98 -15.86 4.49
CA GLU A 459 -12.64 -14.57 4.63
C GLU A 459 -14.17 -14.67 4.76
N GLU A 460 -14.81 -15.64 4.10
CA GLU A 460 -16.26 -15.88 4.29
C GLU A 460 -16.58 -16.23 5.75
N VAL A 461 -15.74 -17.09 6.33
CA VAL A 461 -15.90 -17.55 7.73
C VAL A 461 -15.59 -16.41 8.70
N GLU A 462 -14.54 -15.65 8.43
CA GLU A 462 -14.10 -14.52 9.25
C GLU A 462 -15.14 -13.39 9.28
N VAL A 463 -15.71 -13.05 8.12
CA VAL A 463 -16.78 -12.06 8.02
C VAL A 463 -18.00 -12.52 8.80
N ALA A 464 -18.45 -13.74 8.59
CA ALA A 464 -19.62 -14.30 9.29
C ALA A 464 -19.40 -14.37 10.81
N ALA A 465 -18.19 -14.71 11.28
CA ALA A 465 -17.88 -14.78 12.70
C ALA A 465 -17.86 -13.38 13.37
N ARG A 466 -17.42 -12.35 12.67
CA ARG A 466 -17.42 -10.96 13.18
C ARG A 466 -18.82 -10.36 13.33
N GLU A 467 -19.85 -10.96 12.80
CA GLU A 467 -21.23 -10.55 13.07
C GLU A 467 -21.70 -10.91 14.48
N HIS A 468 -21.01 -11.82 15.17
CA HIS A 468 -21.29 -12.07 16.59
C HIS A 468 -20.87 -10.84 17.43
N PRO A 469 -21.77 -10.28 18.27
CA PRO A 469 -21.55 -8.98 18.94
C PRO A 469 -20.32 -8.94 19.84
N ASP A 470 -19.89 -10.07 20.37
CA ASP A 470 -18.73 -10.15 21.27
C ASP A 470 -17.41 -10.47 20.53
N VAL A 471 -17.42 -10.82 19.26
CA VAL A 471 -16.19 -11.03 18.48
C VAL A 471 -15.55 -9.69 18.13
N ILE A 472 -14.29 -9.51 18.51
CA ILE A 472 -13.51 -8.32 18.20
C ILE A 472 -12.79 -8.51 16.85
N ASP A 473 -12.10 -9.66 16.71
CA ASP A 473 -11.39 -10.02 15.48
C ASP A 473 -11.31 -11.53 15.33
N ALA A 474 -11.20 -12.01 14.09
CA ALA A 474 -11.23 -13.42 13.78
C ALA A 474 -10.38 -13.73 12.53
N ILE A 475 -9.72 -14.89 12.54
CA ILE A 475 -8.99 -15.46 11.42
C ILE A 475 -9.28 -16.96 11.33
N ALA A 476 -9.68 -17.42 10.14
CA ALA A 476 -10.01 -18.82 9.89
C ALA A 476 -8.85 -19.53 9.22
N VAL A 477 -8.51 -20.73 9.70
CA VAL A 477 -7.41 -21.54 9.17
C VAL A 477 -7.81 -23.01 9.01
N GLY A 478 -7.17 -23.68 8.05
CA GLY A 478 -7.28 -25.12 7.87
C GLY A 478 -6.30 -25.85 8.78
N VAL A 479 -6.82 -26.63 9.74
CA VAL A 479 -6.00 -27.52 10.57
C VAL A 479 -6.09 -28.95 10.03
N PRO A 480 -4.98 -29.71 9.96
CA PRO A 480 -4.98 -31.11 9.50
C PRO A 480 -5.98 -31.96 10.25
N HIS A 481 -6.73 -32.80 9.51
CA HIS A 481 -7.74 -33.70 10.05
C HIS A 481 -7.77 -35.01 9.27
N GLU A 482 -7.71 -36.16 9.97
CA GLU A 482 -7.58 -37.50 9.35
C GLU A 482 -8.67 -37.80 8.30
N ARG A 483 -9.92 -37.43 8.57
CA ARG A 483 -11.07 -37.77 7.70
C ARG A 483 -11.30 -36.75 6.59
N PHE A 484 -11.02 -35.45 6.84
CA PHE A 484 -11.41 -34.37 5.93
C PHE A 484 -10.23 -33.71 5.24
N GLY A 485 -8.99 -34.17 5.47
CA GLY A 485 -7.77 -33.53 5.03
C GLY A 485 -7.48 -32.28 5.87
N GLN A 486 -8.41 -31.31 5.88
CA GLN A 486 -8.40 -30.16 6.79
C GLN A 486 -9.78 -29.92 7.39
N THR A 487 -9.83 -29.26 8.55
CA THR A 487 -11.05 -28.69 9.13
C THR A 487 -10.85 -27.21 9.42
N VAL A 488 -11.95 -26.46 9.33
CA VAL A 488 -11.95 -25.03 9.65
C VAL A 488 -11.81 -24.86 11.16
N THR A 489 -10.79 -24.14 11.56
CA THR A 489 -10.60 -23.66 12.94
C THR A 489 -10.56 -22.15 12.93
N LEU A 490 -11.33 -21.51 13.81
CA LEU A 490 -11.35 -20.07 13.98
C LEU A 490 -10.48 -19.66 15.17
N VAL A 491 -9.49 -18.79 14.95
CA VAL A 491 -8.74 -18.13 16.01
C VAL A 491 -9.34 -16.75 16.18
N CYS A 492 -9.88 -16.43 17.38
CA CYS A 492 -10.57 -15.17 17.56
C CYS A 492 -10.33 -14.54 18.95
N SER A 493 -10.47 -13.21 19.01
CA SER A 493 -10.51 -12.43 20.23
C SER A 493 -11.93 -11.92 20.50
N THR A 494 -12.34 -11.88 21.76
CA THR A 494 -13.71 -11.50 22.18
C THR A 494 -13.69 -10.47 23.29
N ARG A 495 -14.78 -9.67 23.39
CA ARG A 495 -14.97 -8.64 24.44
C ARG A 495 -15.25 -9.22 25.81
N ALA A 496 -15.86 -10.39 25.83
CA ALA A 496 -16.26 -11.13 27.02
C ALA A 496 -16.11 -12.64 26.75
N PRO A 497 -16.09 -13.49 27.77
CA PRO A 497 -16.16 -14.93 27.57
C PRO A 497 -17.43 -15.32 26.79
N VAL A 498 -17.28 -16.02 25.68
CA VAL A 498 -18.34 -16.46 24.78
C VAL A 498 -18.33 -17.98 24.66
N ASP A 499 -19.50 -18.57 24.58
CA ASP A 499 -19.63 -19.98 24.23
C ASP A 499 -19.20 -20.20 22.76
N PRO A 500 -18.21 -21.07 22.47
CA PRO A 500 -17.81 -21.39 21.10
C PRO A 500 -18.98 -21.71 20.18
N ASP A 501 -19.97 -22.44 20.67
CA ASP A 501 -21.14 -22.85 19.89
C ASP A 501 -21.98 -21.64 19.43
N ALA A 502 -22.06 -20.57 20.22
CA ALA A 502 -22.77 -19.35 19.83
C ALA A 502 -22.14 -18.66 18.60
N ILE A 503 -20.79 -18.62 18.54
CA ILE A 503 -20.08 -18.07 17.36
C ILE A 503 -20.28 -19.00 16.16
N ILE A 504 -20.16 -20.31 16.36
CA ILE A 504 -20.35 -21.31 15.30
C ILE A 504 -21.77 -21.21 14.72
N ASP A 505 -22.77 -21.02 15.54
CA ASP A 505 -24.17 -20.90 15.11
C ASP A 505 -24.39 -19.58 14.37
N THR A 506 -23.79 -18.46 14.83
CA THR A 506 -23.79 -17.20 14.07
C THR A 506 -23.23 -17.39 12.65
N VAL A 507 -22.10 -18.13 12.52
CA VAL A 507 -21.53 -18.41 11.20
C VAL A 507 -22.48 -19.28 10.35
N LYS A 508 -23.10 -20.31 10.93
CA LYS A 508 -24.05 -21.18 10.21
C LYS A 508 -25.31 -20.47 9.73
N GLU A 509 -25.72 -19.42 10.42
CA GLU A 509 -26.87 -18.60 10.00
C GLU A 509 -26.56 -17.75 8.74
N ARG A 510 -25.28 -17.49 8.46
CA ARG A 510 -24.83 -16.59 7.39
C ARG A 510 -24.27 -17.30 6.17
N ILE A 511 -23.59 -18.43 6.38
CA ILE A 511 -22.97 -19.20 5.29
C ILE A 511 -23.32 -20.68 5.39
N ALA A 512 -23.03 -21.45 4.34
CA ALA A 512 -23.34 -22.86 4.29
C ALA A 512 -22.69 -23.61 5.48
N HIS A 513 -23.44 -24.50 6.13
CA HIS A 513 -23.04 -25.15 7.39
C HIS A 513 -21.71 -25.92 7.31
N TYR A 514 -21.34 -26.44 6.14
CA TYR A 514 -20.07 -27.16 5.97
C TYR A 514 -18.84 -26.23 6.05
N LYS A 515 -19.04 -24.92 5.86
CA LYS A 515 -18.01 -23.87 5.96
C LYS A 515 -17.78 -23.41 7.39
N ALA A 516 -18.73 -23.66 8.30
CA ALA A 516 -18.63 -23.21 9.68
C ALA A 516 -17.43 -23.85 10.39
N PRO A 517 -16.76 -23.11 11.29
CA PRO A 517 -15.64 -23.65 12.05
C PRO A 517 -16.10 -24.84 12.91
N ARG A 518 -15.27 -25.87 12.97
CA ARG A 518 -15.48 -27.01 13.87
C ARG A 518 -14.88 -26.79 15.24
N GLN A 519 -13.94 -25.86 15.33
CA GLN A 519 -13.22 -25.53 16.56
C GLN A 519 -12.95 -24.02 16.60
N ILE A 520 -12.97 -23.49 17.82
CA ILE A 520 -12.61 -22.09 18.09
C ILE A 520 -11.46 -22.08 19.08
N VAL A 521 -10.45 -21.28 18.78
CA VAL A 521 -9.31 -21.00 19.65
C VAL A 521 -9.41 -19.53 20.05
N PHE A 522 -9.61 -19.28 21.34
CA PHE A 522 -9.64 -17.92 21.87
C PHE A 522 -8.24 -17.42 22.18
N VAL A 523 -7.97 -16.18 21.80
CA VAL A 523 -6.73 -15.45 22.06
C VAL A 523 -7.06 -14.06 22.63
N ASP A 524 -6.12 -13.47 23.35
CA ASP A 524 -6.31 -12.11 23.87
C ASP A 524 -6.40 -11.10 22.71
N GLU A 525 -5.58 -11.29 21.67
CA GLU A 525 -5.55 -10.47 20.46
C GLU A 525 -5.19 -11.31 19.23
N VAL A 526 -5.89 -11.11 18.13
CA VAL A 526 -5.53 -11.71 16.82
C VAL A 526 -4.32 -10.97 16.27
N TYR A 527 -3.21 -11.70 16.14
CA TYR A 527 -1.98 -11.10 15.63
C TYR A 527 -2.12 -10.68 14.17
N ARG A 528 -1.70 -9.48 13.89
CA ARG A 528 -1.59 -8.95 12.53
C ARG A 528 -0.13 -8.65 12.21
N ALA A 529 0.23 -8.94 10.98
CA ALA A 529 1.54 -8.56 10.46
C ALA A 529 1.71 -7.03 10.58
N PRO A 530 2.95 -6.53 10.62
CA PRO A 530 3.25 -5.11 10.77
C PRO A 530 2.62 -4.15 9.75
N ASN A 531 2.14 -4.69 8.64
CA ASN A 531 1.38 -3.96 7.61
C ASN A 531 -0.14 -3.98 7.86
N GLY A 532 -0.61 -4.43 9.03
CA GLY A 532 -2.01 -4.54 9.41
C GLY A 532 -2.76 -5.76 8.85
N LYS A 533 -2.11 -6.59 8.00
CA LYS A 533 -2.74 -7.77 7.40
C LYS A 533 -2.79 -8.94 8.38
N LEU A 534 -3.82 -9.80 8.24
CA LEU A 534 -3.93 -11.06 8.96
C LEU A 534 -2.73 -11.97 8.66
N ASP A 535 -2.16 -12.57 9.72
CA ASP A 535 -1.06 -13.54 9.60
C ASP A 535 -1.60 -14.96 9.72
N TYR A 536 -1.94 -15.56 8.59
CA TYR A 536 -2.46 -16.92 8.51
C TYR A 536 -1.47 -17.97 8.99
N ARG A 537 -0.16 -17.73 8.92
CA ARG A 537 0.85 -18.63 9.44
C ARG A 537 0.82 -18.66 10.96
N TRP A 538 0.85 -17.48 11.58
CA TRP A 538 0.71 -17.36 13.03
C TRP A 538 -0.58 -18.02 13.53
N ALA A 539 -1.71 -17.79 12.86
CA ALA A 539 -2.99 -18.35 13.24
C ALA A 539 -3.02 -19.87 13.10
N THR A 540 -2.40 -20.41 12.05
CA THR A 540 -2.28 -21.86 11.85
C THR A 540 -1.44 -22.51 12.95
N ASP A 541 -0.26 -21.92 13.25
CA ASP A 541 0.62 -22.41 14.31
C ASP A 541 -0.07 -22.33 15.68
N THR A 542 -0.78 -21.23 15.96
CA THR A 542 -1.57 -21.03 17.19
C THR A 542 -2.70 -22.07 17.31
N ALA A 543 -3.45 -22.30 16.24
CA ALA A 543 -4.54 -23.27 16.22
C ALA A 543 -4.00 -24.70 16.46
N ILE A 544 -2.93 -25.10 15.78
CA ILE A 544 -2.31 -26.42 15.94
C ILE A 544 -1.80 -26.59 17.37
N ALA A 545 -1.11 -25.60 17.94
CA ALA A 545 -0.58 -25.67 19.29
C ALA A 545 -1.69 -25.80 20.35
N ALA A 546 -2.77 -25.02 20.22
CA ALA A 546 -3.91 -25.09 21.15
C ALA A 546 -4.61 -26.45 21.09
N LEU A 547 -4.76 -27.04 19.91
CA LEU A 547 -5.44 -28.33 19.71
C LEU A 547 -4.57 -29.53 20.09
N ALA A 548 -3.24 -29.41 20.04
CA ALA A 548 -2.32 -30.43 20.50
C ALA A 548 -2.22 -30.54 22.05
N GLY A 549 -2.64 -29.46 22.77
CA GLY A 549 -2.65 -29.40 24.23
C GLY A 549 -4.00 -29.74 24.87
N SER A 550 -5.04 -29.96 24.08
CA SER A 550 -6.38 -30.38 24.50
C SER A 550 -6.58 -31.87 24.24
#